data_86b745e96257c2bd67948c41bcdc2ffa
#
_entry.id   86b745e96257c2bd67948c41bcdc2ffa
#
_cell.length_a   1.000
_cell.length_b   1.000
_cell.length_c   1.000
_cell.angle_alpha   90.00
_cell.angle_beta   90.00
_cell.angle_gamma   90.00
#
_symmetry.space_group_name_H-M   'P 1'
#
loop_
_entity.id
_entity.type
_entity.pdbx_description
1 polymer ?
#
loop_
_entity_poly.entity_id
_entity_poly.type
_entity_poly.pdbx_seq_one_letter_code
_entity_poly.pdbx_strand_id
1 'polypeptide(L)'
;MAQLSDEKVKEIQKAVFELIQKNELEDANGVIQTLLENDPNDAIALNFMGIVHLELSNFHLAYQYLRRALQERSGLAPVWVNFGLAAHELGRNKEAINAYLKSAEIDSDYVKAYVNAAALFIEESQWEDAKKACEIALEIDPDSDMAKKNLAHVHLARHEWTQGWKYWDLSLGNKFRKEWSYGNEKRWDGTKNQCVVVYGEQGLGDEINYASVIPDAIQDCKKVIIDCDPKLEKLFRRSFPRASVHGTRRDSSPSWLADARIDARCAISSLPSFYRNQDSDFPGTPYLKADPELVAMWKGMFKAWGKPVYGLCLHGGSKFTGASWRKLEPEDFSPIFALDACFVSLDYKGHLKHPKIKEFPWATQVSDYDLTASLIAALDAVIGVNTTAIHCANGLGVPSHILVPTKKQWRYEPCPDGSYVWCKTAKMYQQADGESWRDVVKRIRL
;
A
#
# COMPACT_ATOMS: atom_id res chain seq x y z
N MET A 1 33.90 -37.56 -8.20
CA MET A 1 33.13 -37.36 -9.44
C MET A 1 34.01 -36.71 -10.47
N ALA A 2 33.82 -36.95 -11.77
CA ALA A 2 34.57 -36.23 -12.80
C ALA A 2 34.19 -34.74 -12.75
N GLN A 3 35.22 -33.88 -12.82
CA GLN A 3 35.01 -32.43 -12.81
C GLN A 3 34.21 -32.01 -14.03
N LEU A 4 33.18 -31.17 -13.88
CA LEU A 4 32.38 -30.67 -14.99
C LEU A 4 33.21 -29.75 -15.89
N SER A 5 32.99 -29.82 -17.20
CA SER A 5 33.60 -28.86 -18.13
C SER A 5 32.95 -27.47 -17.97
N ASP A 6 33.68 -26.39 -18.27
CA ASP A 6 33.17 -25.01 -18.20
C ASP A 6 31.91 -24.81 -19.05
N GLU A 7 31.82 -25.49 -20.21
CA GLU A 7 30.63 -25.45 -21.06
C GLU A 7 29.43 -26.08 -20.38
N LYS A 8 29.63 -27.23 -19.70
CA LYS A 8 28.56 -27.90 -18.95
C LYS A 8 28.13 -27.10 -17.73
N VAL A 9 29.05 -26.43 -17.01
CA VAL A 9 28.72 -25.51 -15.91
C VAL A 9 27.82 -24.38 -16.41
N LYS A 10 28.15 -23.74 -17.53
CA LYS A 10 27.33 -22.67 -18.12
C LYS A 10 25.93 -23.16 -18.54
N GLU A 11 25.84 -24.35 -19.11
CA GLU A 11 24.56 -24.99 -19.48
C GLU A 11 23.68 -25.19 -18.23
N ILE A 12 24.26 -25.71 -17.14
CA ILE A 12 23.56 -25.92 -15.88
C ILE A 12 23.13 -24.59 -15.26
N GLN A 13 24.01 -23.57 -15.25
CA GLN A 13 23.68 -22.24 -14.74
C GLN A 13 22.49 -21.62 -15.50
N LYS A 14 22.41 -21.81 -16.81
CA LYS A 14 21.26 -21.37 -17.62
C LYS A 14 19.98 -22.12 -17.21
N ALA A 15 20.05 -23.44 -17.06
CA ALA A 15 18.92 -24.25 -16.64
C ALA A 15 18.40 -23.81 -15.23
N VAL A 16 19.32 -23.55 -14.29
CA VAL A 16 18.95 -23.00 -12.96
C VAL A 16 18.22 -21.68 -13.09
N PHE A 17 18.70 -20.76 -13.92
CA PHE A 17 18.04 -19.49 -14.13
C PHE A 17 16.61 -19.67 -14.68
N GLU A 18 16.41 -20.58 -15.64
CA GLU A 18 15.09 -20.89 -16.21
C GLU A 18 14.14 -21.51 -15.15
N LEU A 19 14.63 -22.40 -14.30
CA LEU A 19 13.84 -22.99 -13.21
C LEU A 19 13.40 -21.92 -12.19
N ILE A 20 14.31 -21.03 -11.81
CA ILE A 20 13.98 -19.91 -10.91
C ILE A 20 12.91 -19.00 -11.54
N GLN A 21 13.01 -18.67 -12.84
CA GLN A 21 12.02 -17.86 -13.54
C GLN A 21 10.63 -18.52 -13.59
N LYS A 22 10.58 -19.86 -13.63
CA LYS A 22 9.33 -20.64 -13.58
C LYS A 22 8.82 -20.88 -12.17
N ASN A 23 9.53 -20.40 -11.14
CA ASN A 23 9.25 -20.66 -9.74
C ASN A 23 9.31 -22.15 -9.33
N GLU A 24 10.10 -22.94 -10.07
CA GLU A 24 10.40 -24.35 -9.79
C GLU A 24 11.59 -24.44 -8.84
N LEU A 25 11.39 -23.96 -7.59
CA LEU A 25 12.50 -23.67 -6.65
C LEU A 25 13.15 -24.93 -6.07
N GLU A 26 12.39 -26.01 -5.89
CA GLU A 26 12.93 -27.29 -5.41
C GLU A 26 13.84 -27.93 -6.44
N ASP A 27 13.43 -27.92 -7.72
CA ASP A 27 14.24 -28.45 -8.82
C ASP A 27 15.49 -27.58 -9.02
N ALA A 28 15.34 -26.24 -8.96
CA ALA A 28 16.47 -25.33 -9.02
C ALA A 28 17.49 -25.63 -7.92
N ASN A 29 17.02 -25.86 -6.68
CA ASN A 29 17.88 -26.19 -5.53
C ASN A 29 18.69 -27.49 -5.80
N GLY A 30 18.04 -28.54 -6.28
CA GLY A 30 18.70 -29.80 -6.62
C GLY A 30 19.79 -29.64 -7.70
N VAL A 31 19.50 -28.86 -8.74
CA VAL A 31 20.49 -28.60 -9.83
C VAL A 31 21.64 -27.73 -9.34
N ILE A 32 21.38 -26.71 -8.46
CA ILE A 32 22.45 -25.87 -7.89
C ILE A 32 23.39 -26.71 -7.01
N GLN A 33 22.87 -27.69 -6.26
CA GLN A 33 23.71 -28.57 -5.45
C GLN A 33 24.75 -29.31 -6.30
N THR A 34 24.40 -29.73 -7.53
CA THR A 34 25.36 -30.35 -8.46
C THR A 34 26.50 -29.40 -8.81
N LEU A 35 26.23 -28.10 -8.98
CA LEU A 35 27.30 -27.11 -9.19
C LEU A 35 28.19 -26.96 -7.96
N LEU A 36 27.61 -26.91 -6.76
CA LEU A 36 28.37 -26.76 -5.51
C LEU A 36 29.12 -28.04 -5.10
N GLU A 37 28.68 -29.21 -5.55
CA GLU A 37 29.44 -30.45 -5.40
C GLU A 37 30.67 -30.46 -6.34
N ASN A 38 30.56 -29.82 -7.52
CA ASN A 38 31.69 -29.69 -8.45
C ASN A 38 32.68 -28.60 -7.97
N ASP A 39 32.17 -27.43 -7.53
CA ASP A 39 32.95 -26.36 -6.93
C ASP A 39 32.15 -25.72 -5.79
N PRO A 40 32.48 -26.04 -4.53
CA PRO A 40 31.80 -25.48 -3.33
C PRO A 40 31.89 -23.96 -3.22
N ASN A 41 32.82 -23.33 -3.93
CA ASN A 41 33.08 -21.89 -3.91
C ASN A 41 32.65 -21.18 -5.20
N ASP A 42 31.91 -21.86 -6.09
CA ASP A 42 31.33 -21.21 -7.28
C ASP A 42 30.40 -20.05 -6.83
N ALA A 43 30.87 -18.80 -7.00
CA ALA A 43 30.15 -17.59 -6.59
C ALA A 43 28.80 -17.46 -7.29
N ILE A 44 28.65 -17.97 -8.52
CA ILE A 44 27.38 -17.93 -9.26
C ILE A 44 26.40 -18.94 -8.70
N ALA A 45 26.84 -20.17 -8.40
CA ALA A 45 26.01 -21.19 -7.77
C ALA A 45 25.57 -20.75 -6.36
N LEU A 46 26.48 -20.18 -5.57
CA LEU A 46 26.19 -19.60 -4.25
C LEU A 46 25.16 -18.44 -4.35
N ASN A 47 25.26 -17.60 -5.38
CA ASN A 47 24.26 -16.55 -5.63
C ASN A 47 22.89 -17.15 -5.99
N PHE A 48 22.84 -18.18 -6.82
CA PHE A 48 21.57 -18.86 -7.12
C PHE A 48 20.93 -19.48 -5.88
N MET A 49 21.71 -20.12 -5.00
CA MET A 49 21.20 -20.58 -3.69
C MET A 49 20.63 -19.43 -2.88
N GLY A 50 21.32 -18.29 -2.86
CA GLY A 50 20.82 -17.08 -2.22
C GLY A 50 19.48 -16.64 -2.78
N ILE A 51 19.30 -16.62 -4.09
CA ILE A 51 18.03 -16.25 -4.75
C ILE A 51 16.92 -17.25 -4.39
N VAL A 52 17.17 -18.55 -4.48
CA VAL A 52 16.19 -19.59 -4.09
C VAL A 52 15.74 -19.40 -2.65
N HIS A 53 16.66 -19.13 -1.72
CA HIS A 53 16.30 -18.90 -0.32
C HIS A 53 15.59 -17.56 -0.09
N LEU A 54 15.83 -16.51 -0.88
CA LEU A 54 15.05 -15.29 -0.87
C LEU A 54 13.59 -15.56 -1.25
N GLU A 55 13.36 -16.28 -2.34
CA GLU A 55 12.01 -16.64 -2.81
C GLU A 55 11.26 -17.52 -1.78
N LEU A 56 11.97 -18.42 -1.12
CA LEU A 56 11.43 -19.27 -0.04
C LEU A 56 11.26 -18.51 1.30
N SER A 57 11.59 -17.22 1.36
CA SER A 57 11.59 -16.40 2.59
C SER A 57 12.54 -16.92 3.69
N ASN A 58 13.55 -17.70 3.33
CA ASN A 58 14.60 -18.18 4.21
C ASN A 58 15.77 -17.17 4.30
N PHE A 59 15.49 -15.96 4.76
CA PHE A 59 16.38 -14.81 4.65
C PHE A 59 17.74 -14.99 5.31
N HIS A 60 17.83 -15.71 6.43
CA HIS A 60 19.12 -16.02 7.07
C HIS A 60 20.03 -16.87 6.19
N LEU A 61 19.47 -17.90 5.53
CA LEU A 61 20.23 -18.76 4.62
C LEU A 61 20.63 -18.00 3.37
N ALA A 62 19.70 -17.22 2.79
CA ALA A 62 19.98 -16.34 1.66
C ALA A 62 21.18 -15.43 1.95
N TYR A 63 21.14 -14.74 3.09
CA TYR A 63 22.21 -13.86 3.54
C TYR A 63 23.57 -14.59 3.65
N GLN A 64 23.59 -15.81 4.21
CA GLN A 64 24.83 -16.58 4.35
C GLN A 64 25.42 -16.99 3.01
N TYR A 65 24.59 -17.52 2.09
CA TYR A 65 25.05 -17.93 0.75
C TYR A 65 25.55 -16.72 -0.05
N LEU A 66 24.82 -15.62 -0.04
CA LEU A 66 25.20 -14.40 -0.76
C LEU A 66 26.47 -13.76 -0.19
N ARG A 67 26.65 -13.77 1.14
CA ARG A 67 27.89 -13.33 1.76
C ARG A 67 29.08 -14.19 1.33
N ARG A 68 28.93 -15.52 1.26
CA ARG A 68 29.97 -16.40 0.72
C ARG A 68 30.27 -16.09 -0.75
N ALA A 69 29.24 -15.93 -1.58
CA ALA A 69 29.42 -15.57 -2.99
C ALA A 69 30.26 -14.29 -3.15
N LEU A 70 30.02 -13.26 -2.29
CA LEU A 70 30.79 -12.01 -2.30
C LEU A 70 32.21 -12.17 -1.77
N GLN A 71 32.48 -13.11 -0.86
CA GLN A 71 33.84 -13.46 -0.41
C GLN A 71 34.66 -14.07 -1.53
N GLU A 72 34.05 -14.95 -2.32
CA GLU A 72 34.72 -15.59 -3.46
C GLU A 72 34.86 -14.63 -4.66
N ARG A 73 33.83 -13.81 -4.93
CA ARG A 73 33.85 -12.89 -6.07
C ARG A 73 33.06 -11.61 -5.78
N SER A 74 33.72 -10.58 -5.30
CA SER A 74 33.11 -9.30 -4.94
C SER A 74 32.74 -8.39 -6.12
N GLY A 75 33.23 -8.67 -7.33
CA GLY A 75 33.02 -7.85 -8.53
C GLY A 75 31.72 -8.13 -9.29
N LEU A 76 30.72 -8.78 -8.67
CA LEU A 76 29.46 -9.13 -9.31
C LEU A 76 28.32 -8.24 -8.79
N ALA A 77 27.96 -7.19 -9.54
CA ALA A 77 26.90 -6.26 -9.18
C ALA A 77 25.56 -6.95 -8.80
N PRO A 78 25.04 -7.96 -9.53
CA PRO A 78 23.81 -8.66 -9.15
C PRO A 78 23.88 -9.34 -7.79
N VAL A 79 25.04 -9.86 -7.36
CA VAL A 79 25.21 -10.52 -6.06
C VAL A 79 25.06 -9.52 -4.92
N TRP A 80 25.61 -8.32 -5.10
CA TRP A 80 25.44 -7.23 -4.13
C TRP A 80 23.97 -6.81 -3.97
N VAL A 81 23.21 -6.74 -5.07
CA VAL A 81 21.76 -6.44 -4.97
C VAL A 81 21.02 -7.55 -4.21
N ASN A 82 21.28 -8.82 -4.52
CA ASN A 82 20.63 -9.94 -3.82
C ASN A 82 21.04 -9.99 -2.34
N PHE A 83 22.29 -9.70 -2.02
CA PHE A 83 22.76 -9.59 -0.64
C PHE A 83 22.07 -8.43 0.09
N GLY A 84 21.91 -7.27 -0.58
CA GLY A 84 21.15 -6.15 -0.07
C GLY A 84 19.69 -6.50 0.24
N LEU A 85 19.03 -7.26 -0.65
CA LEU A 85 17.67 -7.75 -0.41
C LEU A 85 17.61 -8.65 0.82
N ALA A 86 18.53 -9.61 0.95
CA ALA A 86 18.58 -10.49 2.14
C ALA A 86 18.85 -9.71 3.43
N ALA A 87 19.74 -8.72 3.39
CA ALA A 87 20.03 -7.84 4.52
C ALA A 87 18.79 -7.00 4.92
N HIS A 88 18.07 -6.45 3.93
CA HIS A 88 16.84 -5.68 4.16
C HIS A 88 15.75 -6.52 4.83
N GLU A 89 15.49 -7.74 4.34
CA GLU A 89 14.51 -8.65 4.93
C GLU A 89 14.86 -9.06 6.38
N LEU A 90 16.15 -8.98 6.73
CA LEU A 90 16.64 -9.17 8.10
C LEU A 90 16.64 -7.89 8.94
N GLY A 91 16.12 -6.76 8.43
CA GLY A 91 16.08 -5.47 9.10
C GLY A 91 17.45 -4.75 9.17
N ARG A 92 18.44 -5.19 8.39
CA ARG A 92 19.79 -4.62 8.34
C ARG A 92 19.87 -3.52 7.29
N ASN A 93 19.04 -2.48 7.42
CA ASN A 93 18.81 -1.48 6.39
C ASN A 93 20.08 -0.75 5.95
N LYS A 94 20.98 -0.36 6.90
CA LYS A 94 22.25 0.28 6.56
C LYS A 94 23.16 -0.61 5.71
N GLU A 95 23.20 -1.89 6.02
CA GLU A 95 23.99 -2.87 5.25
C GLU A 95 23.40 -3.08 3.85
N ALA A 96 22.08 -3.10 3.75
CA ALA A 96 21.37 -3.20 2.46
C ALA A 96 21.63 -1.99 1.57
N ILE A 97 21.55 -0.75 2.10
CA ILE A 97 21.88 0.47 1.35
C ILE A 97 23.32 0.41 0.84
N ASN A 98 24.28 0.07 1.70
CA ASN A 98 25.68 -0.04 1.31
C ASN A 98 25.89 -1.09 0.20
N ALA A 99 25.17 -2.21 0.26
CA ALA A 99 25.22 -3.25 -0.76
C ALA A 99 24.67 -2.75 -2.11
N TYR A 100 23.55 -2.03 -2.12
CA TYR A 100 23.02 -1.45 -3.35
C TYR A 100 23.96 -0.39 -3.95
N LEU A 101 24.53 0.48 -3.12
CA LEU A 101 25.50 1.47 -3.57
C LEU A 101 26.77 0.79 -4.11
N LYS A 102 27.23 -0.29 -3.47
CA LYS A 102 28.38 -1.07 -3.96
C LYS A 102 28.09 -1.75 -5.31
N SER A 103 26.87 -2.24 -5.51
CA SER A 103 26.43 -2.75 -6.80
C SER A 103 26.51 -1.67 -7.90
N ALA A 104 26.04 -0.45 -7.61
CA ALA A 104 26.07 0.68 -8.52
C ALA A 104 27.53 1.16 -8.83
N GLU A 105 28.46 1.06 -7.87
CA GLU A 105 29.88 1.33 -8.10
C GLU A 105 30.52 0.31 -9.05
N ILE A 106 30.11 -0.96 -9.00
CA ILE A 106 30.65 -2.01 -9.83
C ILE A 106 30.08 -1.95 -11.26
N ASP A 107 28.78 -1.67 -11.36
CA ASP A 107 28.07 -1.54 -12.63
C ASP A 107 27.09 -0.36 -12.52
N SER A 108 27.53 0.79 -13.07
CA SER A 108 26.76 2.04 -13.04
C SER A 108 25.46 1.96 -13.84
N ASP A 109 25.33 1.01 -14.76
CA ASP A 109 24.14 0.83 -15.59
C ASP A 109 23.18 -0.22 -15.02
N TYR A 110 23.48 -0.78 -13.84
CA TYR A 110 22.65 -1.79 -13.22
C TYR A 110 21.43 -1.18 -12.51
N VAL A 111 20.37 -0.91 -13.25
CA VAL A 111 19.11 -0.24 -12.81
C VAL A 111 18.57 -0.78 -11.49
N LYS A 112 18.64 -2.11 -11.26
CA LYS A 112 18.11 -2.73 -10.03
C LYS A 112 18.79 -2.21 -8.76
N ALA A 113 20.07 -1.83 -8.82
CA ALA A 113 20.77 -1.27 -7.68
C ALA A 113 20.12 0.04 -7.21
N TYR A 114 19.88 0.95 -8.13
CA TYR A 114 19.27 2.24 -7.86
C TYR A 114 17.81 2.14 -7.43
N VAL A 115 17.05 1.27 -8.10
CA VAL A 115 15.62 1.05 -7.78
C VAL A 115 15.44 0.50 -6.38
N ASN A 116 16.28 -0.46 -5.96
CA ASN A 116 16.20 -1.04 -4.61
C ASN A 116 16.73 -0.07 -3.55
N ALA A 117 17.81 0.67 -3.85
CA ALA A 117 18.26 1.76 -2.98
C ALA A 117 17.18 2.81 -2.78
N ALA A 118 16.51 3.25 -3.85
CA ALA A 118 15.42 4.21 -3.80
C ALA A 118 14.25 3.70 -2.93
N ALA A 119 13.85 2.44 -3.08
CA ALA A 119 12.80 1.85 -2.27
C ALA A 119 13.14 1.88 -0.77
N LEU A 120 14.37 1.57 -0.43
CA LEU A 120 14.84 1.58 0.96
C LEU A 120 15.02 3.00 1.51
N PHE A 121 15.49 3.95 0.71
CA PHE A 121 15.52 5.38 1.06
C PHE A 121 14.10 5.92 1.32
N ILE A 122 13.10 5.49 0.54
CA ILE A 122 11.68 5.83 0.79
C ILE A 122 11.21 5.29 2.15
N GLU A 123 11.53 4.04 2.47
CA GLU A 123 11.18 3.45 3.77
C GLU A 123 11.79 4.21 4.95
N GLU A 124 13.02 4.72 4.78
CA GLU A 124 13.76 5.50 5.77
C GLU A 124 13.42 7.00 5.71
N SER A 125 12.45 7.42 4.88
CA SER A 125 12.08 8.82 4.65
C SER A 125 13.24 9.72 4.18
N GLN A 126 14.23 9.16 3.51
CA GLN A 126 15.37 9.85 2.91
C GLN A 126 15.03 10.30 1.48
N TRP A 127 14.11 11.29 1.39
CA TRP A 127 13.45 11.67 0.14
C TRP A 127 14.39 12.14 -0.96
N GLU A 128 15.44 12.92 -0.61
CA GLU A 128 16.40 13.44 -1.60
C GLU A 128 17.26 12.33 -2.21
N ASP A 129 17.73 11.37 -1.39
CA ASP A 129 18.52 10.25 -1.88
C ASP A 129 17.66 9.29 -2.69
N ALA A 130 16.40 9.07 -2.27
CA ALA A 130 15.42 8.31 -3.02
C ALA A 130 15.15 8.93 -4.40
N LYS A 131 14.96 10.25 -4.46
CA LYS A 131 14.74 10.99 -5.71
C LYS A 131 15.91 10.81 -6.67
N LYS A 132 17.13 11.09 -6.21
CA LYS A 132 18.36 10.94 -7.01
C LYS A 132 18.51 9.52 -7.56
N ALA A 133 18.32 8.51 -6.72
CA ALA A 133 18.40 7.12 -7.16
C ALA A 133 17.36 6.77 -8.23
N CYS A 134 16.11 7.28 -8.09
CA CYS A 134 15.08 7.09 -9.11
C CYS A 134 15.43 7.82 -10.43
N GLU A 135 15.96 9.04 -10.35
CA GLU A 135 16.34 9.82 -11.53
C GLU A 135 17.45 9.11 -12.31
N ILE A 136 18.50 8.63 -11.64
CA ILE A 136 19.56 7.83 -12.26
C ILE A 136 18.97 6.56 -12.89
N ALA A 137 18.10 5.85 -12.17
CA ALA A 137 17.45 4.66 -12.73
C ALA A 137 16.66 4.93 -14.01
N LEU A 138 15.99 6.11 -14.11
CA LEU A 138 15.24 6.53 -15.30
C LEU A 138 16.13 7.08 -16.42
N GLU A 139 17.31 7.61 -16.12
CA GLU A 139 18.31 7.96 -17.13
C GLU A 139 18.85 6.70 -17.84
N ILE A 140 19.07 5.61 -17.08
CA ILE A 140 19.54 4.33 -17.62
C ILE A 140 18.41 3.57 -18.33
N ASP A 141 17.26 3.45 -17.69
CA ASP A 141 16.06 2.78 -18.21
C ASP A 141 14.83 3.68 -18.06
N PRO A 142 14.50 4.49 -19.10
CA PRO A 142 13.34 5.37 -19.09
C PRO A 142 11.99 4.65 -18.92
N ASP A 143 11.96 3.33 -19.15
CA ASP A 143 10.76 2.51 -19.05
C ASP A 143 10.63 1.75 -17.74
N SER A 144 11.56 1.94 -16.80
CA SER A 144 11.53 1.31 -15.49
C SER A 144 10.26 1.67 -14.69
N ASP A 145 9.27 0.78 -14.70
CA ASP A 145 8.02 0.92 -13.95
C ASP A 145 8.25 1.14 -12.45
N MET A 146 9.27 0.46 -11.90
CA MET A 146 9.57 0.54 -10.48
C MET A 146 10.17 1.90 -10.12
N ALA A 147 11.07 2.44 -10.94
CA ALA A 147 11.64 3.77 -10.74
C ALA A 147 10.55 4.85 -10.85
N LYS A 148 9.66 4.77 -11.85
CA LYS A 148 8.49 5.66 -11.99
C LYS A 148 7.58 5.61 -10.76
N LYS A 149 7.27 4.41 -10.27
CA LYS A 149 6.46 4.21 -9.06
C LYS A 149 7.14 4.80 -7.81
N ASN A 150 8.41 4.53 -7.61
CA ASN A 150 9.16 5.06 -6.47
C ASN A 150 9.21 6.59 -6.52
N LEU A 151 9.45 7.18 -7.69
CA LEU A 151 9.47 8.62 -7.87
C LEU A 151 8.11 9.27 -7.63
N ALA A 152 7.01 8.60 -8.03
CA ALA A 152 5.65 9.02 -7.65
C ALA A 152 5.50 9.10 -6.13
N HIS A 153 5.94 8.07 -5.41
CA HIS A 153 5.87 8.04 -3.93
C HIS A 153 6.69 9.17 -3.31
N VAL A 154 7.89 9.45 -3.82
CA VAL A 154 8.75 10.54 -3.33
C VAL A 154 8.07 11.89 -3.49
N HIS A 155 7.59 12.20 -4.70
CA HIS A 155 6.92 13.48 -4.95
C HIS A 155 5.64 13.65 -4.14
N LEU A 156 4.80 12.60 -4.05
CA LEU A 156 3.56 12.64 -3.28
C LEU A 156 3.82 12.79 -1.77
N ALA A 157 4.85 12.13 -1.23
CA ALA A 157 5.25 12.30 0.17
C ALA A 157 5.76 13.72 0.48
N ARG A 158 6.34 14.39 -0.49
CA ARG A 158 6.85 15.77 -0.35
C ARG A 158 5.80 16.83 -0.69
N HIS A 159 4.56 16.43 -0.94
CA HIS A 159 3.47 17.28 -1.40
C HIS A 159 3.78 18.02 -2.73
N GLU A 160 4.68 17.48 -3.53
CA GLU A 160 4.95 17.92 -4.90
C GLU A 160 3.90 17.32 -5.84
N TRP A 161 2.63 17.65 -5.59
CA TRP A 161 1.44 16.96 -6.09
C TRP A 161 1.41 16.79 -7.59
N THR A 162 1.63 17.86 -8.36
CA THR A 162 1.57 17.82 -9.82
C THR A 162 2.56 16.79 -10.40
N GLN A 163 3.80 16.78 -9.90
CA GLN A 163 4.79 15.79 -10.33
C GLN A 163 4.45 14.40 -9.83
N GLY A 164 4.02 14.31 -8.58
CA GLY A 164 3.62 13.05 -7.97
C GLY A 164 2.49 12.36 -8.75
N TRP A 165 1.44 13.07 -9.08
CA TRP A 165 0.33 12.54 -9.89
C TRP A 165 0.76 12.15 -11.30
N LYS A 166 1.63 12.95 -11.93
CA LYS A 166 2.18 12.61 -13.25
C LYS A 166 2.84 11.24 -13.25
N TYR A 167 3.74 10.99 -12.30
CA TYR A 167 4.42 9.69 -12.18
C TYR A 167 3.46 8.59 -11.70
N TRP A 168 2.49 8.93 -10.85
CA TRP A 168 1.45 8.00 -10.41
C TRP A 168 0.62 7.46 -11.59
N ASP A 169 0.23 8.33 -12.52
CA ASP A 169 -0.55 7.96 -13.70
C ASP A 169 0.25 7.13 -14.71
N LEU A 170 1.56 7.28 -14.77
CA LEU A 170 2.42 6.41 -15.59
C LEU A 170 2.42 4.96 -15.10
N SER A 171 2.02 4.69 -13.87
CA SER A 171 1.88 3.32 -13.35
C SER A 171 0.58 2.63 -13.72
N LEU A 172 -0.38 3.34 -14.32
CA LEU A 172 -1.66 2.78 -14.73
C LEU A 172 -1.50 1.91 -15.98
N GLY A 173 -1.99 0.68 -15.91
CA GLY A 173 -1.85 -0.31 -16.97
C GLY A 173 -0.64 -1.24 -16.82
N ASN A 174 0.24 -0.98 -15.83
CA ASN A 174 1.34 -1.89 -15.50
C ASN A 174 0.96 -2.88 -14.39
N LYS A 175 1.93 -3.68 -13.92
CA LYS A 175 1.71 -4.68 -12.86
C LYS A 175 1.25 -4.13 -11.50
N PHE A 176 1.39 -2.82 -11.26
CA PHE A 176 1.04 -2.19 -9.98
C PHE A 176 -0.38 -1.64 -9.95
N ARG A 177 -0.89 -1.15 -11.09
CA ARG A 177 -2.22 -0.55 -11.19
C ARG A 177 -2.91 -1.05 -12.46
N LYS A 178 -3.92 -1.89 -12.28
CA LYS A 178 -4.65 -2.48 -13.41
C LYS A 178 -5.57 -1.45 -14.05
N GLU A 179 -5.45 -1.26 -15.36
CA GLU A 179 -6.38 -0.47 -16.14
C GLU A 179 -7.59 -1.29 -16.56
N TRP A 180 -8.77 -0.70 -16.49
CA TRP A 180 -10.02 -1.25 -17.01
C TRP A 180 -10.53 -0.44 -18.20
N SER A 181 -11.20 -1.13 -19.13
CA SER A 181 -11.88 -0.57 -20.27
C SER A 181 -13.28 -1.14 -20.37
N TYR A 182 -14.22 -0.32 -20.82
CA TYR A 182 -15.64 -0.65 -20.98
C TYR A 182 -16.05 -0.70 -22.47
N GLY A 183 -15.11 -0.41 -23.36
CA GLY A 183 -15.28 -0.36 -24.82
C GLY A 183 -14.15 0.40 -25.49
N ASN A 184 -14.51 1.37 -26.33
CA ASN A 184 -13.56 2.19 -27.09
C ASN A 184 -13.33 3.58 -26.50
N GLU A 185 -13.76 3.82 -25.26
CA GLU A 185 -13.59 5.09 -24.58
C GLU A 185 -12.13 5.41 -24.29
N LYS A 186 -11.76 6.69 -24.28
CA LYS A 186 -10.41 7.16 -23.97
C LYS A 186 -10.21 7.29 -22.46
N ARG A 187 -8.96 7.37 -22.02
CA ARG A 187 -8.66 7.89 -20.68
C ARG A 187 -9.16 9.33 -20.59
N TRP A 188 -9.79 9.66 -19.48
CA TRP A 188 -10.24 11.04 -19.24
C TRP A 188 -9.03 11.96 -19.07
N ASP A 189 -9.08 13.09 -19.74
CA ASP A 189 -8.04 14.11 -19.76
C ASP A 189 -8.42 15.39 -19.00
N GLY A 190 -9.52 15.35 -18.24
CA GLY A 190 -10.08 16.50 -17.53
C GLY A 190 -11.09 17.32 -18.35
N THR A 191 -11.37 16.93 -19.59
CA THR A 191 -12.36 17.63 -20.42
C THR A 191 -13.73 17.61 -19.75
N LYS A 192 -14.33 18.81 -19.57
CA LYS A 192 -15.64 18.99 -18.94
C LYS A 192 -16.80 18.52 -19.81
N ASN A 193 -17.97 18.36 -19.19
CA ASN A 193 -19.23 18.00 -19.83
C ASN A 193 -19.24 16.63 -20.54
N GLN A 194 -18.38 15.72 -20.18
CA GLN A 194 -18.34 14.32 -20.64
C GLN A 194 -19.10 13.38 -19.70
N CYS A 195 -19.51 12.22 -20.22
CA CYS A 195 -19.97 11.09 -19.44
C CYS A 195 -18.75 10.23 -19.08
N VAL A 196 -18.33 10.26 -17.82
CA VAL A 196 -17.09 9.63 -17.37
C VAL A 196 -17.39 8.43 -16.45
N VAL A 197 -16.77 7.29 -16.74
CA VAL A 197 -16.74 6.16 -15.79
C VAL A 197 -15.52 6.32 -14.89
N VAL A 198 -15.76 6.39 -13.59
CA VAL A 198 -14.74 6.36 -12.53
C VAL A 198 -14.73 4.95 -11.93
N TYR A 199 -13.63 4.23 -12.09
CA TYR A 199 -13.54 2.83 -11.64
C TYR A 199 -12.50 2.63 -10.54
N GLY A 200 -12.79 1.69 -9.62
CA GLY A 200 -11.86 1.27 -8.59
C GLY A 200 -10.82 0.29 -9.14
N GLU A 201 -9.54 0.53 -8.88
CA GLU A 201 -8.45 -0.35 -9.34
C GLU A 201 -7.54 -0.85 -8.21
N GLN A 202 -7.69 -0.32 -7.00
CA GLN A 202 -6.88 -0.68 -5.83
C GLN A 202 -7.71 -1.38 -4.73
N GLY A 203 -7.29 -1.26 -3.47
CA GLY A 203 -8.01 -1.82 -2.33
C GLY A 203 -9.24 -1.01 -1.92
N LEU A 204 -10.12 -1.61 -1.12
CA LEU A 204 -11.34 -0.99 -0.62
C LEU A 204 -11.08 0.34 0.10
N GLY A 205 -10.03 0.39 0.93
CA GLY A 205 -9.63 1.61 1.64
C GLY A 205 -9.15 2.72 0.70
N ASP A 206 -8.48 2.35 -0.39
CA ASP A 206 -8.04 3.30 -1.40
C ASP A 206 -9.22 3.89 -2.16
N GLU A 207 -10.21 3.07 -2.56
CA GLU A 207 -11.43 3.57 -3.19
C GLU A 207 -12.16 4.55 -2.30
N ILE A 208 -12.30 4.25 -1.01
CA ILE A 208 -12.91 5.16 -0.05
C ILE A 208 -12.12 6.47 0.00
N ASN A 209 -10.81 6.43 0.16
CA ASN A 209 -10.00 7.64 0.29
C ASN A 209 -10.06 8.54 -0.97
N TYR A 210 -9.90 7.94 -2.15
CA TYR A 210 -9.95 8.69 -3.40
C TYR A 210 -11.36 9.15 -3.80
N ALA A 211 -12.41 8.53 -3.24
CA ALA A 211 -13.78 9.00 -3.42
C ALA A 211 -14.00 10.43 -2.90
N SER A 212 -13.09 10.96 -2.08
CA SER A 212 -13.07 12.37 -1.67
C SER A 212 -12.98 13.36 -2.84
N VAL A 213 -12.60 12.90 -4.02
CA VAL A 213 -12.47 13.71 -5.24
C VAL A 213 -13.68 13.56 -6.18
N ILE A 214 -14.55 12.58 -5.94
CA ILE A 214 -15.77 12.38 -6.76
C ILE A 214 -16.68 13.61 -6.79
N PRO A 215 -16.89 14.36 -5.69
CA PRO A 215 -17.70 15.59 -5.74
C PRO A 215 -17.23 16.61 -6.78
N ASP A 216 -15.92 16.75 -6.97
CA ASP A 216 -15.34 17.67 -7.97
C ASP A 216 -15.64 17.17 -9.38
N ALA A 217 -15.43 15.89 -9.65
CA ALA A 217 -15.74 15.28 -10.94
C ALA A 217 -17.25 15.40 -11.29
N ILE A 218 -18.16 15.26 -10.29
CA ILE A 218 -19.59 15.45 -10.48
C ILE A 218 -19.95 16.89 -10.90
N GLN A 219 -19.16 17.89 -10.48
CA GLN A 219 -19.39 19.27 -10.87
C GLN A 219 -18.96 19.54 -12.32
N ASP A 220 -17.87 18.91 -12.75
CA ASP A 220 -17.28 19.17 -14.05
C ASP A 220 -17.82 18.27 -15.18
N CYS A 221 -18.26 17.06 -14.85
CA CYS A 221 -18.75 16.10 -15.81
C CYS A 221 -20.27 16.28 -16.08
N LYS A 222 -20.70 15.94 -17.29
CA LYS A 222 -22.13 15.83 -17.63
C LYS A 222 -22.79 14.71 -16.82
N LYS A 223 -22.11 13.59 -16.68
CA LYS A 223 -22.53 12.42 -15.90
C LYS A 223 -21.29 11.69 -15.37
N VAL A 224 -21.32 11.31 -14.11
CA VAL A 224 -20.35 10.40 -13.51
C VAL A 224 -21.01 9.05 -13.29
N ILE A 225 -20.37 7.99 -13.76
CA ILE A 225 -20.71 6.59 -13.46
C ILE A 225 -19.60 6.08 -12.56
N ILE A 226 -19.93 5.52 -11.41
CA ILE A 226 -18.95 4.98 -10.47
C ILE A 226 -19.08 3.45 -10.53
N ASP A 227 -17.98 2.78 -10.94
CA ASP A 227 -17.85 1.33 -10.91
C ASP A 227 -16.91 0.95 -9.75
N CYS A 228 -17.50 0.69 -8.59
CA CYS A 228 -16.79 0.46 -7.33
C CYS A 228 -16.78 -1.03 -6.91
N ASP A 229 -16.07 -1.32 -5.83
CA ASP A 229 -16.18 -2.61 -5.16
C ASP A 229 -17.65 -2.88 -4.74
N PRO A 230 -18.18 -4.07 -4.97
CA PRO A 230 -19.56 -4.41 -4.60
C PRO A 230 -19.92 -4.06 -3.15
N LYS A 231 -18.97 -4.13 -2.24
CA LYS A 231 -19.15 -3.76 -0.82
C LYS A 231 -19.44 -2.30 -0.59
N LEU A 232 -19.05 -1.42 -1.52
CA LEU A 232 -19.20 0.04 -1.39
C LEU A 232 -20.45 0.58 -2.10
N GLU A 233 -21.15 -0.24 -2.87
CA GLU A 233 -22.23 0.22 -3.75
C GLU A 233 -23.30 1.03 -3.00
N LYS A 234 -23.83 0.52 -1.89
CA LYS A 234 -24.88 1.22 -1.12
C LYS A 234 -24.37 2.50 -0.49
N LEU A 235 -23.20 2.44 0.13
CA LEU A 235 -22.57 3.60 0.75
C LEU A 235 -22.31 4.72 -0.29
N PHE A 236 -21.75 4.37 -1.44
CA PHE A 236 -21.45 5.34 -2.51
C PHE A 236 -22.72 5.86 -3.18
N ARG A 237 -23.72 5.01 -3.41
CA ARG A 237 -25.02 5.45 -3.99
C ARG A 237 -25.69 6.52 -3.11
N ARG A 238 -25.65 6.36 -1.79
CA ARG A 238 -26.18 7.35 -0.85
C ARG A 238 -25.31 8.61 -0.78
N SER A 239 -23.98 8.43 -0.84
CA SER A 239 -23.01 9.54 -0.72
C SER A 239 -23.00 10.42 -1.97
N PHE A 240 -23.18 9.83 -3.15
CA PHE A 240 -23.08 10.50 -4.45
C PHE A 240 -24.37 10.39 -5.29
N PRO A 241 -25.50 10.97 -4.84
CA PRO A 241 -26.81 10.76 -5.46
C PRO A 241 -26.93 11.33 -6.90
N ARG A 242 -25.99 12.17 -7.33
CA ARG A 242 -25.91 12.71 -8.70
C ARG A 242 -25.09 11.81 -9.65
N ALA A 243 -24.41 10.78 -9.13
CA ALA A 243 -23.72 9.77 -9.91
C ALA A 243 -24.58 8.51 -10.09
N SER A 244 -24.32 7.75 -11.17
CA SER A 244 -24.81 6.38 -11.28
C SER A 244 -23.79 5.43 -10.64
N VAL A 245 -24.16 4.68 -9.61
CA VAL A 245 -23.24 3.83 -8.86
C VAL A 245 -23.55 2.35 -9.09
N HIS A 246 -22.51 1.59 -9.41
CA HIS A 246 -22.57 0.17 -9.69
C HIS A 246 -21.43 -0.55 -8.95
N GLY A 247 -21.76 -1.60 -8.22
CA GLY A 247 -20.83 -2.45 -7.50
C GLY A 247 -20.35 -3.61 -8.37
N THR A 248 -19.81 -3.32 -9.53
CA THR A 248 -19.44 -4.32 -10.55
C THR A 248 -17.95 -4.32 -10.87
N ARG A 249 -17.14 -3.70 -10.02
CA ARG A 249 -15.69 -3.64 -10.23
C ARG A 249 -15.11 -5.01 -10.57
N ARG A 250 -14.39 -5.09 -11.69
CA ARG A 250 -13.78 -6.30 -12.27
C ARG A 250 -14.77 -7.27 -12.94
N ASP A 251 -16.03 -6.91 -13.09
CA ASP A 251 -16.92 -7.64 -13.96
C ASP A 251 -16.57 -7.31 -15.43
N SER A 252 -16.36 -8.34 -16.23
CA SER A 252 -16.00 -8.18 -17.66
C SER A 252 -17.17 -7.75 -18.53
N SER A 253 -18.43 -7.88 -18.05
CA SER A 253 -19.64 -7.62 -18.82
C SER A 253 -20.77 -7.10 -17.91
N PRO A 254 -20.59 -5.94 -17.26
CA PRO A 254 -21.60 -5.44 -16.34
C PRO A 254 -22.87 -5.06 -17.09
N SER A 255 -24.03 -5.46 -16.58
CA SER A 255 -25.33 -5.29 -17.24
C SER A 255 -25.69 -3.82 -17.54
N TRP A 256 -25.27 -2.89 -16.70
CA TRP A 256 -25.51 -1.46 -16.87
C TRP A 256 -24.79 -0.85 -18.09
N LEU A 257 -23.77 -1.54 -18.63
CA LEU A 257 -22.98 -1.07 -19.75
C LEU A 257 -23.80 -0.98 -21.05
N ALA A 258 -24.80 -1.85 -21.22
CA ALA A 258 -25.63 -1.87 -22.42
C ALA A 258 -26.41 -0.55 -22.65
N ASP A 259 -26.78 0.14 -21.56
CA ASP A 259 -27.55 1.38 -21.60
C ASP A 259 -26.71 2.63 -21.31
N ALA A 260 -25.39 2.46 -21.11
CA ALA A 260 -24.50 3.54 -20.71
C ALA A 260 -23.84 4.20 -21.93
N ARG A 261 -23.97 5.52 -22.05
CA ARG A 261 -23.08 6.30 -22.91
C ARG A 261 -21.86 6.67 -22.10
N ILE A 262 -20.68 6.28 -22.56
CA ILE A 262 -19.39 6.56 -21.95
C ILE A 262 -18.54 7.33 -22.97
N ASP A 263 -18.10 8.54 -22.63
CA ASP A 263 -17.19 9.33 -23.43
C ASP A 263 -15.73 9.10 -23.02
N ALA A 264 -15.49 8.90 -21.70
CA ALA A 264 -14.16 8.66 -21.15
C ALA A 264 -14.20 7.80 -19.88
N ARG A 265 -13.05 7.21 -19.51
CA ARG A 265 -12.85 6.47 -18.26
C ARG A 265 -11.72 7.05 -17.43
N CYS A 266 -11.80 6.92 -16.11
CA CYS A 266 -10.78 7.37 -15.17
C CYS A 266 -10.63 6.35 -14.03
N ALA A 267 -9.41 5.94 -13.71
CA ALA A 267 -9.15 5.23 -12.47
C ALA A 267 -9.41 6.16 -11.28
N ILE A 268 -10.05 5.68 -10.22
CA ILE A 268 -10.42 6.54 -9.10
C ILE A 268 -9.20 7.20 -8.45
N SER A 269 -8.04 6.49 -8.40
CA SER A 269 -6.81 7.05 -7.85
C SER A 269 -6.07 7.99 -8.81
N SER A 270 -6.55 8.16 -10.04
CA SER A 270 -6.08 9.16 -10.99
C SER A 270 -6.87 10.48 -10.90
N LEU A 271 -8.08 10.50 -10.33
CA LEU A 271 -8.87 11.72 -10.16
C LEU A 271 -8.12 12.87 -9.47
N PRO A 272 -7.28 12.62 -8.42
CA PRO A 272 -6.53 13.69 -7.77
C PRO A 272 -5.63 14.50 -8.71
N SER A 273 -5.13 13.93 -9.81
CA SER A 273 -4.28 14.64 -10.77
C SER A 273 -4.97 15.86 -11.40
N PHE A 274 -6.30 15.85 -11.45
CA PHE A 274 -7.09 16.96 -12.01
C PHE A 274 -7.47 18.01 -10.96
N TYR A 275 -7.46 17.67 -9.65
CA TYR A 275 -8.10 18.48 -8.62
C TYR A 275 -7.26 18.73 -7.37
N ARG A 276 -6.10 18.10 -7.22
CA ARG A 276 -5.28 18.11 -5.98
C ARG A 276 -3.82 18.39 -6.31
N ASN A 277 -3.55 19.63 -6.75
CA ASN A 277 -2.21 20.03 -7.21
C ASN A 277 -1.40 20.83 -6.18
N GLN A 278 -2.02 21.20 -5.07
CA GLN A 278 -1.42 21.87 -3.89
C GLN A 278 -2.20 21.51 -2.63
N ASP A 279 -1.63 21.70 -1.45
CA ASP A 279 -2.26 21.33 -0.17
C ASP A 279 -3.62 22.01 0.04
N SER A 280 -3.77 23.25 -0.41
CA SER A 280 -5.04 24.01 -0.33
C SER A 280 -6.18 23.43 -1.16
N ASP A 281 -5.88 22.58 -2.14
CA ASP A 281 -6.90 21.94 -2.98
C ASP A 281 -7.57 20.75 -2.29
N PHE A 282 -7.07 20.33 -1.11
CA PHE A 282 -7.67 19.29 -0.34
C PHE A 282 -8.68 19.89 0.66
N PRO A 283 -9.99 19.75 0.44
CA PRO A 283 -10.98 20.33 1.34
C PRO A 283 -10.92 19.72 2.74
N GLY A 284 -10.52 18.45 2.85
CA GLY A 284 -10.44 17.71 4.11
C GLY A 284 -11.78 17.56 4.81
N THR A 285 -12.89 17.73 4.10
CA THR A 285 -14.28 17.71 4.60
C THR A 285 -14.93 16.35 4.35
N PRO A 286 -15.96 15.98 5.12
CA PRO A 286 -16.72 14.75 4.91
C PRO A 286 -17.38 14.69 3.53
N TYR A 287 -17.38 13.50 2.93
CA TYR A 287 -17.95 13.22 1.61
C TYR A 287 -18.79 11.93 1.56
N LEU A 288 -18.76 11.13 2.63
CA LEU A 288 -19.59 9.93 2.77
C LEU A 288 -20.82 10.19 3.62
N LYS A 289 -21.88 9.42 3.38
CA LYS A 289 -23.13 9.43 4.12
C LYS A 289 -23.53 8.01 4.50
N ALA A 290 -23.44 7.68 5.78
CA ALA A 290 -23.91 6.40 6.31
C ALA A 290 -25.45 6.31 6.32
N ASP A 291 -25.98 5.11 6.48
CA ASP A 291 -27.42 4.89 6.58
C ASP A 291 -27.98 5.51 7.87
N PRO A 292 -28.91 6.47 7.80
CA PRO A 292 -29.38 7.19 8.96
C PRO A 292 -30.17 6.30 9.95
N GLU A 293 -30.86 5.27 9.46
CA GLU A 293 -31.63 4.36 10.34
C GLU A 293 -30.70 3.45 11.12
N LEU A 294 -29.66 2.90 10.45
CA LEU A 294 -28.65 2.08 11.10
C LEU A 294 -27.81 2.92 12.08
N VAL A 295 -27.47 4.17 11.72
CA VAL A 295 -26.78 5.09 12.64
C VAL A 295 -27.63 5.38 13.87
N ALA A 296 -28.93 5.60 13.70
CA ALA A 296 -29.85 5.84 14.83
C ALA A 296 -29.96 4.59 15.74
N MET A 297 -30.01 3.40 15.18
CA MET A 297 -29.96 2.13 15.91
C MET A 297 -28.70 2.02 16.78
N TRP A 298 -27.51 2.26 16.19
CA TRP A 298 -26.24 2.21 16.90
C TRP A 298 -26.16 3.27 18.00
N LYS A 299 -26.58 4.53 17.70
CA LYS A 299 -26.60 5.61 18.70
C LYS A 299 -27.55 5.29 19.85
N GLY A 300 -28.69 4.65 19.57
CA GLY A 300 -29.60 4.17 20.61
C GLY A 300 -28.96 3.14 21.53
N MET A 301 -28.24 2.17 20.96
CA MET A 301 -27.50 1.15 21.73
C MET A 301 -26.39 1.82 22.57
N PHE A 302 -25.58 2.71 21.99
CA PHE A 302 -24.48 3.35 22.68
C PHE A 302 -24.93 4.31 23.78
N LYS A 303 -26.04 4.99 23.57
CA LYS A 303 -26.66 5.84 24.60
C LYS A 303 -26.99 5.05 25.87
N ALA A 304 -27.42 3.80 25.74
CA ALA A 304 -27.68 2.92 26.88
C ALA A 304 -26.40 2.59 27.69
N TRP A 305 -25.21 2.71 27.10
CA TRP A 305 -23.94 2.52 27.82
C TRP A 305 -23.53 3.73 28.66
N GLY A 306 -24.07 4.91 28.39
CA GLY A 306 -23.89 6.14 29.18
C GLY A 306 -22.46 6.68 29.18
N LYS A 307 -21.62 6.26 28.22
CA LYS A 307 -20.19 6.60 28.12
C LYS A 307 -19.80 6.83 26.66
N PRO A 308 -18.72 7.59 26.41
CA PRO A 308 -18.15 7.70 25.07
C PRO A 308 -17.80 6.33 24.49
N VAL A 309 -17.94 6.17 23.16
CA VAL A 309 -17.69 4.91 22.46
C VAL A 309 -16.65 5.13 21.37
N TYR A 310 -15.52 4.45 21.49
CA TYR A 310 -14.40 4.58 20.58
C TYR A 310 -14.20 3.30 19.76
N GLY A 311 -14.01 3.45 18.44
CA GLY A 311 -13.67 2.36 17.55
C GLY A 311 -12.17 2.11 17.50
N LEU A 312 -11.76 0.84 17.56
CA LEU A 312 -10.35 0.46 17.53
C LEU A 312 -10.01 -0.33 16.26
N CYS A 313 -8.93 0.07 15.57
CA CYS A 313 -8.36 -0.61 14.41
C CYS A 313 -6.94 -1.06 14.75
N LEU A 314 -6.76 -2.36 15.05
CA LEU A 314 -5.48 -2.88 15.52
C LEU A 314 -4.62 -3.43 14.39
N HIS A 315 -5.25 -3.92 13.32
CA HIS A 315 -4.55 -4.56 12.23
C HIS A 315 -4.85 -3.90 10.90
N GLY A 316 -3.81 -3.65 10.10
CA GLY A 316 -3.96 -3.04 8.78
C GLY A 316 -3.04 -3.64 7.73
N GLY A 317 -3.51 -3.63 6.49
CA GLY A 317 -2.73 -4.05 5.33
C GLY A 317 -2.66 -5.56 5.08
N SER A 318 -1.93 -5.88 4.02
CA SER A 318 -1.55 -7.23 3.61
C SER A 318 -0.04 -7.43 3.79
N LYS A 319 0.46 -8.65 3.54
CA LYS A 319 1.91 -8.94 3.50
C LYS A 319 2.65 -7.92 2.61
N PHE A 320 2.06 -7.54 1.47
CA PHE A 320 2.66 -6.63 0.50
C PHE A 320 2.52 -5.13 0.83
N THR A 321 1.67 -4.79 1.80
CA THR A 321 1.40 -3.39 2.17
C THR A 321 1.77 -3.07 3.62
N GLY A 322 2.68 -3.85 4.19
CA GLY A 322 3.25 -3.58 5.51
C GLY A 322 2.37 -3.99 6.69
N ALA A 323 1.68 -5.14 6.61
CA ALA A 323 0.86 -5.66 7.72
C ALA A 323 1.68 -5.86 9.01
N SER A 324 2.95 -6.24 8.91
CA SER A 324 3.83 -6.44 10.07
C SER A 324 4.09 -5.16 10.86
N TRP A 325 4.14 -4.02 10.19
CA TRP A 325 4.39 -2.70 10.83
C TRP A 325 3.10 -2.05 11.35
N ARG A 326 1.94 -2.54 10.90
CA ARG A 326 0.60 -2.03 11.23
C ARG A 326 -0.17 -3.03 12.06
N LYS A 327 0.52 -3.70 12.96
CA LYS A 327 -0.06 -4.65 13.89
C LYS A 327 0.13 -4.14 15.31
N LEU A 328 -0.98 -3.92 16.01
CA LEU A 328 -1.01 -3.62 17.44
C LEU A 328 -1.63 -4.82 18.17
N GLU A 329 -1.19 -5.02 19.38
CA GLU A 329 -1.86 -5.93 20.29
C GLU A 329 -2.84 -5.15 21.19
N PRO A 330 -3.90 -5.77 21.70
CA PRO A 330 -4.86 -5.08 22.58
C PRO A 330 -4.20 -4.39 23.77
N GLU A 331 -3.11 -4.95 24.28
CA GLU A 331 -2.34 -4.46 25.42
C GLU A 331 -1.66 -3.11 25.14
N ASP A 332 -1.38 -2.80 23.88
CA ASP A 332 -0.85 -1.50 23.48
C ASP A 332 -1.83 -0.36 23.77
N PHE A 333 -3.14 -0.66 23.78
CA PHE A 333 -4.19 0.28 24.12
C PHE A 333 -4.44 0.44 25.65
N SER A 334 -3.68 -0.27 26.48
CA SER A 334 -3.83 -0.16 27.94
C SER A 334 -3.83 1.27 28.49
N PRO A 335 -3.12 2.26 27.92
CA PRO A 335 -3.18 3.63 28.39
C PRO A 335 -4.58 4.28 28.26
N ILE A 336 -5.34 3.96 27.20
CA ILE A 336 -6.69 4.50 27.02
C ILE A 336 -7.78 3.63 27.64
N PHE A 337 -7.49 2.37 27.95
CA PHE A 337 -8.42 1.50 28.67
C PHE A 337 -8.67 1.93 30.14
N ALA A 338 -7.86 2.85 30.65
CA ALA A 338 -8.10 3.49 31.96
C ALA A 338 -9.21 4.56 31.90
N LEU A 339 -9.60 5.01 30.71
CA LEU A 339 -10.67 5.99 30.52
C LEU A 339 -12.04 5.38 30.86
N ASP A 340 -12.95 6.23 31.31
CA ASP A 340 -14.35 5.85 31.51
C ASP A 340 -15.12 5.88 30.17
N ALA A 341 -14.82 4.90 29.32
CA ALA A 341 -15.30 4.79 27.95
C ALA A 341 -15.56 3.32 27.57
N CYS A 342 -16.28 3.14 26.46
CA CYS A 342 -16.50 1.84 25.82
C CYS A 342 -15.66 1.75 24.54
N PHE A 343 -15.17 0.56 24.24
CA PHE A 343 -14.35 0.31 23.06
C PHE A 343 -14.99 -0.76 22.15
N VAL A 344 -14.99 -0.50 20.86
CA VAL A 344 -15.57 -1.37 19.84
C VAL A 344 -14.50 -1.74 18.81
N SER A 345 -14.35 -3.03 18.51
CA SER A 345 -13.46 -3.50 17.45
C SER A 345 -14.04 -3.14 16.07
N LEU A 346 -13.19 -2.58 15.23
CA LEU A 346 -13.46 -2.36 13.80
C LEU A 346 -12.65 -3.32 12.91
N ASP A 347 -11.98 -4.30 13.49
CA ASP A 347 -11.23 -5.31 12.76
C ASP A 347 -12.17 -6.32 12.07
N TYR A 348 -11.97 -6.50 10.77
CA TYR A 348 -12.79 -7.41 9.96
C TYR A 348 -12.41 -8.89 10.12
N LYS A 349 -11.26 -9.19 10.73
CA LYS A 349 -10.78 -10.58 10.93
C LYS A 349 -11.26 -11.22 12.24
N GLY A 350 -11.88 -10.44 13.14
CA GLY A 350 -12.57 -10.95 14.32
C GLY A 350 -11.71 -11.72 15.32
N HIS A 351 -10.48 -11.26 15.60
CA HIS A 351 -9.56 -11.99 16.47
C HIS A 351 -9.18 -11.28 17.78
N LEU A 352 -9.91 -10.21 18.12
CA LEU A 352 -9.57 -9.38 19.29
C LEU A 352 -10.35 -9.81 20.53
N LYS A 353 -9.98 -10.93 21.13
CA LYS A 353 -10.56 -11.32 22.42
C LYS A 353 -9.91 -10.54 23.57
N HIS A 354 -10.46 -9.37 23.86
CA HIS A 354 -10.07 -8.57 25.01
C HIS A 354 -11.31 -8.15 25.81
N PRO A 355 -11.36 -8.27 27.16
CA PRO A 355 -12.58 -8.04 27.98
C PRO A 355 -13.10 -6.61 27.88
N LYS A 356 -12.26 -5.63 27.53
CA LYS A 356 -12.66 -4.22 27.38
C LYS A 356 -13.10 -3.85 25.96
N ILE A 357 -12.94 -4.74 24.97
CA ILE A 357 -13.31 -4.49 23.57
C ILE A 357 -14.55 -5.29 23.22
N LYS A 358 -15.58 -4.61 22.77
CA LYS A 358 -16.81 -5.24 22.25
C LYS A 358 -16.66 -5.50 20.75
N GLU A 359 -17.11 -6.67 20.30
CA GLU A 359 -17.10 -7.05 18.89
C GLU A 359 -18.50 -7.16 18.33
N PHE A 360 -18.68 -6.72 17.10
CA PHE A 360 -19.93 -6.85 16.33
C PHE A 360 -19.62 -7.46 14.94
N PRO A 361 -19.35 -8.78 14.87
CA PRO A 361 -18.96 -9.43 13.60
C PRO A 361 -19.96 -9.21 12.48
N TRP A 362 -21.24 -9.13 12.82
CA TRP A 362 -22.34 -8.86 11.87
C TRP A 362 -22.28 -7.45 11.25
N ALA A 363 -21.48 -6.55 11.79
CA ALA A 363 -21.26 -5.21 11.26
C ALA A 363 -19.85 -5.00 10.69
N THR A 364 -18.85 -5.83 11.05
CA THR A 364 -17.47 -5.64 10.63
C THR A 364 -16.95 -6.73 9.66
N GLN A 365 -17.52 -7.95 9.74
CA GLN A 365 -17.15 -9.09 8.90
C GLN A 365 -18.18 -9.34 7.80
N VAL A 366 -18.45 -8.31 7.00
CA VAL A 366 -19.61 -8.27 6.10
C VAL A 366 -19.24 -8.11 4.63
N SER A 367 -20.17 -8.51 3.77
CA SER A 367 -20.11 -8.26 2.33
C SER A 367 -20.64 -6.87 1.94
N ASP A 368 -21.28 -6.15 2.86
CA ASP A 368 -21.84 -4.81 2.66
C ASP A 368 -21.20 -3.83 3.65
N TYR A 369 -20.30 -3.00 3.15
CA TYR A 369 -19.53 -2.07 3.98
C TYR A 369 -20.38 -0.94 4.59
N ASP A 370 -21.62 -0.77 4.12
CA ASP A 370 -22.57 0.20 4.67
C ASP A 370 -22.91 -0.09 6.14
N LEU A 371 -22.92 -1.35 6.54
CA LEU A 371 -23.09 -1.76 7.93
C LEU A 371 -21.92 -1.27 8.81
N THR A 372 -20.68 -1.45 8.34
CA THR A 372 -19.49 -0.95 9.03
C THR A 372 -19.47 0.58 9.06
N ALA A 373 -19.80 1.23 7.95
CA ALA A 373 -19.87 2.69 7.86
C ALA A 373 -20.89 3.28 8.84
N SER A 374 -22.02 2.64 9.01
CA SER A 374 -23.08 3.07 9.94
C SER A 374 -22.66 2.89 11.41
N LEU A 375 -21.95 1.81 11.73
CA LEU A 375 -21.33 1.61 13.03
C LEU A 375 -20.32 2.75 13.31
N ILE A 376 -19.39 3.00 12.35
CA ILE A 376 -18.36 4.05 12.46
C ILE A 376 -19.02 5.43 12.67
N ALA A 377 -20.07 5.76 11.91
CA ALA A 377 -20.77 7.04 12.01
C ALA A 377 -21.47 7.28 13.35
N ALA A 378 -21.63 6.25 14.16
CA ALA A 378 -22.22 6.35 15.49
C ALA A 378 -21.19 6.47 16.63
N LEU A 379 -19.88 6.33 16.32
CA LEU A 379 -18.79 6.42 17.29
C LEU A 379 -18.39 7.87 17.57
N ASP A 380 -17.84 8.12 18.75
CA ASP A 380 -17.29 9.43 19.12
C ASP A 380 -15.92 9.69 18.48
N ALA A 381 -15.10 8.66 18.31
CA ALA A 381 -13.86 8.70 17.52
C ALA A 381 -13.42 7.29 17.11
N VAL A 382 -12.50 7.24 16.12
CA VAL A 382 -11.83 6.00 15.70
C VAL A 382 -10.32 6.12 15.96
N ILE A 383 -9.73 5.08 16.53
CA ILE A 383 -8.32 5.06 16.93
C ILE A 383 -7.67 3.82 16.34
N GLY A 384 -6.54 3.98 15.69
CA GLY A 384 -5.78 2.81 15.23
C GLY A 384 -4.87 3.08 14.05
N VAL A 385 -4.29 2.02 13.52
CA VAL A 385 -3.44 2.11 12.34
C VAL A 385 -4.24 2.39 11.07
N ASN A 386 -3.56 2.87 10.06
CA ASN A 386 -4.13 3.20 8.75
C ASN A 386 -4.81 1.98 8.07
N THR A 387 -6.12 1.97 8.13
CA THR A 387 -7.00 0.90 7.63
C THR A 387 -8.17 1.47 6.84
N THR A 388 -8.94 0.60 6.20
CA THR A 388 -10.21 0.97 5.55
C THR A 388 -11.15 1.70 6.50
N ALA A 389 -11.22 1.30 7.79
CA ALA A 389 -12.09 1.92 8.77
C ALA A 389 -11.66 3.37 9.11
N ILE A 390 -10.36 3.66 9.15
CA ILE A 390 -9.83 5.03 9.29
C ILE A 390 -10.24 5.89 8.09
N HIS A 391 -10.08 5.39 6.86
CA HIS A 391 -10.50 6.14 5.66
C HIS A 391 -12.03 6.38 5.67
N CYS A 392 -12.80 5.40 6.10
CA CYS A 392 -14.24 5.55 6.24
C CYS A 392 -14.62 6.58 7.30
N ALA A 393 -13.98 6.57 8.48
CA ALA A 393 -14.18 7.56 9.52
C ALA A 393 -13.89 8.97 9.01
N ASN A 394 -12.77 9.14 8.30
CA ASN A 394 -12.41 10.41 7.66
C ASN A 394 -13.46 10.88 6.65
N GLY A 395 -13.93 9.97 5.79
CA GLY A 395 -14.96 10.27 4.80
C GLY A 395 -16.32 10.62 5.42
N LEU A 396 -16.65 10.06 6.57
CA LEU A 396 -17.88 10.33 7.34
C LEU A 396 -17.75 11.58 8.25
N GLY A 397 -16.53 12.10 8.44
CA GLY A 397 -16.28 13.22 9.35
C GLY A 397 -16.22 12.82 10.83
N VAL A 398 -16.07 11.54 11.13
CA VAL A 398 -15.86 11.06 12.49
C VAL A 398 -14.42 11.34 12.89
N PRO A 399 -14.17 11.94 14.07
CA PRO A 399 -12.82 12.20 14.57
C PRO A 399 -11.96 10.94 14.52
N SER A 400 -10.73 11.04 14.02
CA SER A 400 -9.84 9.88 13.94
C SER A 400 -8.47 10.18 14.52
N HIS A 401 -7.93 9.22 15.27
CA HIS A 401 -6.58 9.22 15.82
C HIS A 401 -5.77 8.15 15.10
N ILE A 402 -4.97 8.58 14.12
CA ILE A 402 -4.26 7.69 13.21
C ILE A 402 -2.88 7.39 13.79
N LEU A 403 -2.65 6.12 14.11
CA LEU A 403 -1.35 5.62 14.55
C LEU A 403 -0.51 5.31 13.31
N VAL A 404 0.52 6.12 13.07
CA VAL A 404 1.35 6.05 11.87
C VAL A 404 2.66 5.33 12.20
N PRO A 405 2.98 4.20 11.56
CA PRO A 405 4.25 3.49 11.81
C PRO A 405 5.45 4.28 11.30
N THR A 406 6.64 3.93 11.77
CA THR A 406 7.91 4.49 11.27
C THR A 406 8.03 4.35 9.76
N LYS A 407 7.70 3.16 9.22
CA LYS A 407 7.62 2.89 7.77
C LYS A 407 6.24 3.27 7.24
N LYS A 408 6.05 4.53 6.94
CA LYS A 408 4.74 5.06 6.54
C LYS A 408 4.54 5.07 5.02
N GLN A 409 3.29 5.01 4.61
CA GLN A 409 2.91 5.26 3.23
C GLN A 409 2.94 6.78 2.96
N TRP A 410 3.27 7.20 1.73
CA TRP A 410 3.37 8.59 1.32
C TRP A 410 2.20 9.48 1.74
N ARG A 411 0.98 8.95 1.72
CA ARG A 411 -0.24 9.71 2.06
C ARG A 411 -0.37 10.08 3.54
N TYR A 412 0.47 9.51 4.42
CA TYR A 412 0.53 9.81 5.85
C TYR A 412 1.74 10.68 6.21
N GLU A 413 2.36 11.28 5.21
CA GLU A 413 3.30 12.37 5.46
C GLU A 413 2.51 13.60 5.91
N PRO A 414 2.85 14.21 7.06
CA PRO A 414 2.13 15.39 7.54
C PRO A 414 2.46 16.63 6.72
N CYS A 415 1.52 17.56 6.66
CA CYS A 415 1.82 18.93 6.24
C CYS A 415 2.85 19.56 7.17
N PRO A 416 3.51 20.67 6.76
CA PRO A 416 4.50 21.37 7.62
C PRO A 416 3.97 21.79 9.00
N ASP A 417 2.66 22.01 9.13
CA ASP A 417 1.99 22.33 10.39
C ASP A 417 1.58 21.09 11.21
N GLY A 418 1.93 19.89 10.74
CA GLY A 418 1.58 18.61 11.38
C GLY A 418 0.17 18.11 11.06
N SER A 419 -0.61 18.82 10.25
CA SER A 419 -1.96 18.41 9.87
C SER A 419 -1.96 17.27 8.84
N TYR A 420 -3.11 16.61 8.69
CA TYR A 420 -3.34 15.58 7.68
C TYR A 420 -4.14 16.18 6.52
N VAL A 421 -3.54 16.25 5.34
CA VAL A 421 -4.11 16.95 4.19
C VAL A 421 -5.47 16.38 3.75
N TRP A 422 -5.66 15.07 3.85
CA TRP A 422 -6.89 14.39 3.41
C TRP A 422 -8.10 14.58 4.33
N CYS A 423 -7.88 14.92 5.61
CA CYS A 423 -8.98 15.03 6.58
C CYS A 423 -8.63 15.99 7.72
N LYS A 424 -9.43 17.04 7.89
CA LYS A 424 -9.21 18.07 8.92
C LYS A 424 -9.54 17.60 10.35
N THR A 425 -10.37 16.57 10.51
CA THR A 425 -10.74 16.02 11.81
C THR A 425 -9.83 14.90 12.29
N ALA A 426 -8.86 14.51 11.47
CA ALA A 426 -7.89 13.47 11.81
C ALA A 426 -6.68 14.06 12.52
N LYS A 427 -6.18 13.32 13.53
CA LYS A 427 -4.92 13.60 14.22
C LYS A 427 -3.97 12.44 14.02
N MET A 428 -2.76 12.73 13.57
CA MET A 428 -1.73 11.70 13.34
C MET A 428 -0.77 11.61 14.53
N TYR A 429 -0.42 10.38 14.91
CA TYR A 429 0.54 10.07 15.96
C TYR A 429 1.61 9.18 15.37
N GLN A 430 2.69 9.80 14.93
CA GLN A 430 3.79 9.10 14.30
C GLN A 430 4.63 8.38 15.35
N GLN A 431 4.90 7.10 15.10
CA GLN A 431 5.83 6.29 15.88
C GLN A 431 7.27 6.74 15.59
N ALA A 432 8.06 7.02 16.62
CA ALA A 432 9.48 7.26 16.49
C ALA A 432 10.25 5.93 16.35
N ASP A 433 11.49 6.00 15.90
CA ASP A 433 12.34 4.81 15.81
C ASP A 433 12.57 4.20 17.19
N GLY A 434 12.31 2.90 17.31
CA GLY A 434 12.39 2.17 18.59
C GLY A 434 11.27 2.46 19.60
N GLU A 435 10.30 3.33 19.27
CA GLU A 435 9.17 3.61 20.16
C GLU A 435 8.14 2.48 20.12
N SER A 436 7.62 2.08 21.30
CA SER A 436 6.54 1.10 21.37
C SER A 436 5.18 1.71 20.97
N TRP A 437 4.27 0.89 20.41
CA TRP A 437 2.91 1.34 20.13
C TRP A 437 2.18 1.84 21.38
N ARG A 438 2.45 1.23 22.54
CA ARG A 438 1.91 1.67 23.81
C ARG A 438 2.30 3.11 24.16
N ASP A 439 3.53 3.52 23.86
CA ASP A 439 4.00 4.88 24.11
C ASP A 439 3.36 5.87 23.12
N VAL A 440 3.17 5.47 21.87
CA VAL A 440 2.40 6.26 20.88
C VAL A 440 0.98 6.47 21.38
N VAL A 441 0.30 5.43 21.86
CA VAL A 441 -1.09 5.49 22.38
C VAL A 441 -1.20 6.40 23.61
N LYS A 442 -0.19 6.49 24.48
CA LYS A 442 -0.17 7.44 25.63
C LYS A 442 -0.30 8.91 25.21
N ARG A 443 0.07 9.26 23.97
CA ARG A 443 -0.01 10.64 23.46
C ARG A 443 -1.41 11.04 23.03
N ILE A 444 -2.34 10.09 22.88
CA ILE A 444 -3.71 10.34 22.43
C ILE A 444 -4.44 11.17 23.50
N ARG A 445 -5.15 12.21 23.07
CA ARG A 445 -6.05 13.02 23.89
C ARG A 445 -7.43 12.94 23.27
N LEU A 446 -8.35 12.24 23.96
CA LEU A 446 -9.75 12.01 23.59
C LEU A 446 -10.66 13.03 24.23
#